data_bc45198c1d19c1c2120de811dda8c6a6
#
_entry.id   bc45198c1d19c1c2120de811dda8c6a6
#
_cell.length_a   1.000
_cell.length_b   1.000
_cell.length_c   1.000
_cell.angle_alpha   90.00
_cell.angle_beta   90.00
_cell.angle_gamma   90.00
#
_symmetry.space_group_name_H-M   'P 1'
#
loop_
_entity.id
_entity.type
_entity.pdbx_description
1 polymer ?
#
loop_
_entity_poly.entity_id
_entity_poly.type
_entity_poly.pdbx_seq_one_letter_code
_entity_poly.pdbx_strand_id
1 'polypeptide(L)'
;LVYQGIIYVTTHAATMAIDAKTGKQIWKTKVEYPAETPRIVCCGIINRGAAIHEGKIFRTTLDANVIALDAKTGKELWREKAADIKEGYSMTVAPLVADGVVLTGISGAEFGTRGFIDGWDPATGKHLWRTNTVPSPDEPGGDTWKGDTWKLGGGSTWITGSFDPESNTVYWGIGNPGPFNAAVRPGDNLYTCSVLALDPKTGKMKWHFQFSPNNPFDYDAVAEMVLADMTVEGKPTKVLMNANRNGYFYVLDRTNGKLLAANPYVKVNWASGIDMKTGRPIETDVTKDAREGKKVVVYPSILGGKNWEPMSFDPQTGLAYANTLSFGGHYKTEPATYKAGEWYVGMDLTDLWDWPADNGPRGDLKAIDPLTGKTKWEAPSDIPRFSGVLSTAGGVVFSGQLTGEFEAFDADSGKKLWQFQTGSGIEGQPVTWQQDGVQYVAVTSGYGGVYSLFAGDERLAKVPPGGSLWVFAVKN
;
A
#
# COMPACT_ATOMS: atom_id res chain seq x y z
N LEU A 1 9.77 -4.66 -11.92
CA LEU A 1 9.32 -5.84 -12.68
C LEU A 1 10.46 -6.37 -13.53
N VAL A 2 10.73 -7.71 -13.45
CA VAL A 2 11.70 -8.38 -14.33
C VAL A 2 10.95 -9.40 -15.15
N TYR A 3 11.18 -9.37 -16.47
CA TYR A 3 10.53 -10.28 -17.41
C TYR A 3 11.43 -10.57 -18.62
N GLN A 4 11.71 -11.84 -18.90
CA GLN A 4 12.53 -12.32 -20.02
C GLN A 4 13.89 -11.58 -20.14
N GLY A 5 14.61 -11.41 -19.04
CA GLY A 5 15.92 -10.76 -19.01
C GLY A 5 15.89 -9.23 -19.14
N ILE A 6 14.72 -8.60 -19.02
CA ILE A 6 14.55 -7.14 -19.05
C ILE A 6 13.99 -6.68 -17.72
N ILE A 7 14.59 -5.65 -17.13
CA ILE A 7 14.08 -4.95 -15.96
C ILE A 7 13.27 -3.74 -16.44
N TYR A 8 11.98 -3.69 -16.09
CA TYR A 8 11.14 -2.54 -16.35
C TYR A 8 11.02 -1.71 -15.07
N VAL A 9 11.47 -0.47 -15.13
CA VAL A 9 11.45 0.49 -13.99
C VAL A 9 10.57 1.67 -14.36
N THR A 10 9.75 2.09 -13.40
CA THR A 10 8.92 3.29 -13.54
C THR A 10 9.37 4.35 -12.55
N THR A 11 9.29 5.59 -12.98
CA THR A 11 9.25 6.78 -12.13
C THR A 11 7.96 7.55 -12.42
N HIS A 12 7.66 8.58 -11.66
CA HIS A 12 6.54 9.45 -12.05
C HIS A 12 6.68 9.92 -13.49
N ALA A 13 7.89 10.32 -13.93
CA ALA A 13 8.16 10.97 -15.22
C ALA A 13 8.56 10.02 -16.35
N ALA A 14 8.77 8.72 -16.11
CA ALA A 14 9.22 7.82 -17.16
C ALA A 14 8.96 6.34 -16.88
N THR A 15 8.94 5.56 -17.96
CA THR A 15 9.13 4.09 -17.95
C THR A 15 10.39 3.75 -18.70
N MET A 16 11.19 2.84 -18.17
CA MET A 16 12.47 2.41 -18.72
C MET A 16 12.52 0.90 -18.82
N ALA A 17 13.06 0.38 -19.96
CA ALA A 17 13.47 -1.01 -20.08
C ALA A 17 14.99 -1.07 -20.05
N ILE A 18 15.51 -1.95 -19.21
CA ILE A 18 16.94 -2.11 -18.95
C ILE A 18 17.29 -3.58 -19.12
N ASP A 19 18.33 -3.88 -19.88
CA ASP A 19 18.85 -5.23 -19.99
C ASP A 19 19.37 -5.69 -18.61
N ALA A 20 18.82 -6.78 -18.08
CA ALA A 20 19.08 -7.24 -16.73
C ALA A 20 20.52 -7.73 -16.52
N LYS A 21 21.22 -8.14 -17.60
CA LYS A 21 22.59 -8.68 -17.55
C LYS A 21 23.65 -7.58 -17.66
N THR A 22 23.37 -6.56 -18.47
CA THR A 22 24.37 -5.53 -18.80
C THR A 22 24.11 -4.18 -18.13
N GLY A 23 22.90 -3.96 -17.61
CA GLY A 23 22.45 -2.67 -17.06
C GLY A 23 22.22 -1.61 -18.15
N LYS A 24 22.31 -1.96 -19.44
CA LYS A 24 22.11 -1.00 -20.53
C LYS A 24 20.64 -0.68 -20.72
N GLN A 25 20.32 0.61 -20.82
CA GLN A 25 18.99 1.06 -21.16
C GLN A 25 18.66 0.66 -22.60
N ILE A 26 17.55 -0.06 -22.81
CA ILE A 26 17.02 -0.46 -24.11
C ILE A 26 16.16 0.67 -24.67
N TRP A 27 15.20 1.15 -23.88
CA TRP A 27 14.38 2.30 -24.22
C TRP A 27 13.94 3.05 -22.96
N LYS A 28 13.51 4.31 -23.15
CA LYS A 28 12.91 5.17 -22.12
C LYS A 28 11.78 5.98 -22.72
N THR A 29 10.59 5.83 -22.18
CA THR A 29 9.40 6.61 -22.56
C THR A 29 9.08 7.61 -21.45
N LYS A 30 9.06 8.90 -21.78
CA LYS A 30 8.74 9.98 -20.84
C LYS A 30 7.23 10.13 -20.69
N VAL A 31 6.83 10.62 -19.52
CA VAL A 31 5.46 11.08 -19.21
C VAL A 31 5.56 12.56 -18.84
N GLU A 32 4.80 13.38 -19.54
CA GLU A 32 4.69 14.81 -19.27
C GLU A 32 3.37 15.09 -18.56
N TYR A 33 3.37 16.04 -17.64
CA TYR A 33 2.23 16.40 -16.83
C TYR A 33 1.95 17.89 -16.93
N PRO A 34 0.67 18.32 -16.76
CA PRO A 34 0.35 19.71 -16.48
C PRO A 34 1.14 20.22 -15.26
N ALA A 35 1.55 21.48 -15.29
CA ALA A 35 2.41 22.08 -14.27
C ALA A 35 1.80 22.07 -12.85
N GLU A 36 0.47 22.07 -12.77
CA GLU A 36 -0.31 22.00 -11.53
C GLU A 36 -0.33 20.61 -10.88
N THR A 37 -0.03 19.54 -11.64
CA THR A 37 -0.15 18.15 -11.17
C THR A 37 0.49 17.90 -9.81
N PRO A 38 1.73 18.34 -9.50
CA PRO A 38 2.35 18.09 -8.21
C PRO A 38 1.62 18.70 -7.01
N ARG A 39 0.74 19.69 -7.22
CA ARG A 39 -0.04 20.34 -6.16
C ARG A 39 -1.30 19.57 -5.79
N ILE A 40 -1.78 18.72 -6.70
CA ILE A 40 -3.05 17.97 -6.59
C ILE A 40 -2.77 16.51 -6.24
N VAL A 41 -1.51 16.14 -6.02
CA VAL A 41 -1.12 14.77 -5.65
C VAL A 41 -0.71 14.73 -4.19
N CYS A 42 -1.37 13.90 -3.39
CA CYS A 42 -0.96 13.66 -2.01
C CYS A 42 0.41 12.97 -1.94
N CYS A 43 1.17 13.33 -0.90
CA CYS A 43 2.25 12.48 -0.35
C CYS A 43 3.45 12.29 -1.28
N GLY A 44 3.60 13.13 -2.30
CA GLY A 44 4.72 13.16 -3.23
C GLY A 44 4.38 12.64 -4.64
N ILE A 45 5.28 12.94 -5.57
CA ILE A 45 5.19 12.56 -6.98
C ILE A 45 5.68 11.11 -7.19
N ILE A 46 4.85 10.13 -6.92
CA ILE A 46 5.19 8.71 -6.82
C ILE A 46 4.58 7.92 -7.97
N ASN A 47 5.26 6.86 -8.42
CA ASN A 47 4.69 5.79 -9.23
C ASN A 47 5.19 4.44 -8.70
N ARG A 48 4.28 3.49 -8.44
CA ARG A 48 4.57 2.23 -7.76
C ARG A 48 4.85 1.05 -8.67
N GLY A 49 4.98 1.29 -9.99
CA GLY A 49 5.36 0.23 -10.90
C GLY A 49 4.46 0.08 -12.11
N ALA A 50 4.61 -1.04 -12.78
CA ALA A 50 3.89 -1.39 -14.00
C ALA A 50 3.52 -2.88 -13.98
N ALA A 51 2.50 -3.26 -14.77
CA ALA A 51 2.18 -4.64 -15.11
C ALA A 51 2.64 -4.97 -16.52
N ILE A 52 2.81 -6.27 -16.80
CA ILE A 52 3.11 -6.78 -18.14
C ILE A 52 2.11 -7.85 -18.54
N HIS A 53 1.60 -7.77 -19.76
CA HIS A 53 0.72 -8.80 -20.33
C HIS A 53 0.78 -8.75 -21.87
N GLU A 54 0.91 -9.91 -22.51
CA GLU A 54 0.92 -10.04 -23.98
C GLU A 54 1.84 -9.03 -24.72
N GLY A 55 3.07 -8.85 -24.20
CA GLY A 55 4.04 -7.93 -24.80
C GLY A 55 3.75 -6.44 -24.61
N LYS A 56 2.85 -6.09 -23.72
CA LYS A 56 2.52 -4.72 -23.35
C LYS A 56 2.86 -4.43 -21.89
N ILE A 57 3.36 -3.23 -21.64
CA ILE A 57 3.58 -2.67 -20.30
C ILE A 57 2.44 -1.70 -20.00
N PHE A 58 1.74 -1.93 -18.91
CA PHE A 58 0.67 -1.05 -18.42
C PHE A 58 1.16 -0.26 -17.22
N ARG A 59 0.92 1.04 -17.22
CA ARG A 59 1.20 1.93 -16.10
C ARG A 59 0.11 2.95 -15.91
N THR A 60 0.02 3.53 -14.71
CA THR A 60 -0.81 4.68 -14.40
C THR A 60 0.03 5.97 -14.38
N THR A 61 -0.63 7.11 -14.45
CA THR A 61 0.00 8.43 -14.42
C THR A 61 -0.63 9.33 -13.35
N LEU A 62 0.13 10.31 -12.86
CA LEU A 62 -0.34 11.20 -11.78
C LEU A 62 -1.56 12.04 -12.18
N ASP A 63 -1.72 12.34 -13.46
CA ASP A 63 -2.89 13.03 -14.03
C ASP A 63 -4.05 12.08 -14.39
N ALA A 64 -4.10 10.93 -13.70
CA ALA A 64 -5.16 9.92 -13.74
C ALA A 64 -5.42 9.32 -15.14
N ASN A 65 -4.36 9.00 -15.88
CA ASN A 65 -4.46 8.19 -17.10
C ASN A 65 -3.89 6.78 -16.88
N VAL A 66 -4.40 5.84 -17.68
CA VAL A 66 -3.84 4.50 -17.87
C VAL A 66 -3.19 4.44 -19.25
N ILE A 67 -1.96 3.92 -19.32
CA ILE A 67 -1.17 3.88 -20.54
C ILE A 67 -0.72 2.45 -20.80
N ALA A 68 -0.80 2.01 -22.06
CA ALA A 68 -0.11 0.80 -22.53
C ALA A 68 1.05 1.17 -23.46
N LEU A 69 2.21 0.56 -23.20
CA LEU A 69 3.40 0.68 -24.01
C LEU A 69 3.75 -0.68 -24.62
N ASP A 70 4.26 -0.68 -25.83
CA ASP A 70 4.89 -1.88 -26.42
C ASP A 70 6.14 -2.24 -25.60
N ALA A 71 6.22 -3.46 -25.08
CA ALA A 71 7.28 -3.87 -24.16
C ALA A 71 8.68 -3.89 -24.81
N LYS A 72 8.77 -4.07 -26.14
CA LYS A 72 10.05 -4.13 -26.86
C LYS A 72 10.59 -2.75 -27.22
N THR A 73 9.70 -1.81 -27.54
CA THR A 73 10.09 -0.52 -28.13
C THR A 73 9.80 0.68 -27.22
N GLY A 74 8.94 0.50 -26.20
CA GLY A 74 8.44 1.59 -25.34
C GLY A 74 7.45 2.52 -26.03
N LYS A 75 7.02 2.22 -27.27
CA LYS A 75 6.04 3.04 -28.00
C LYS A 75 4.68 2.97 -27.28
N GLU A 76 4.04 4.11 -27.05
CA GLU A 76 2.68 4.17 -26.56
C GLU A 76 1.70 3.58 -27.58
N LEU A 77 0.89 2.62 -27.13
CA LEU A 77 -0.11 1.91 -27.93
C LEU A 77 -1.49 2.54 -27.74
N TRP A 78 -1.83 2.85 -26.52
CA TRP A 78 -3.07 3.55 -26.15
C TRP A 78 -2.90 4.27 -24.82
N ARG A 79 -3.77 5.27 -24.60
CA ARG A 79 -3.89 6.07 -23.37
C ARG A 79 -5.36 6.36 -23.12
N GLU A 80 -5.80 6.10 -21.89
CA GLU A 80 -7.18 6.36 -21.49
C GLU A 80 -7.24 7.15 -20.18
N LYS A 81 -8.15 8.11 -20.11
CA LYS A 81 -8.37 8.94 -18.91
C LYS A 81 -9.34 8.23 -17.97
N ALA A 82 -8.91 7.95 -16.72
CA ALA A 82 -9.75 7.35 -15.68
C ALA A 82 -10.58 8.39 -14.93
N ALA A 83 -10.01 9.56 -14.61
CA ALA A 83 -10.66 10.63 -13.87
C ALA A 83 -10.04 12.00 -14.16
N ASP A 84 -10.62 13.07 -13.62
CA ASP A 84 -10.09 14.42 -13.80
C ASP A 84 -9.23 14.84 -12.60
N ILE A 85 -7.94 15.15 -12.87
CA ILE A 85 -7.02 15.63 -11.84
C ILE A 85 -7.51 16.94 -11.19
N LYS A 86 -8.22 17.80 -11.92
CA LYS A 86 -8.75 19.06 -11.38
C LYS A 86 -9.79 18.85 -10.28
N GLU A 87 -10.39 17.66 -10.22
CA GLU A 87 -11.30 17.25 -9.16
C GLU A 87 -10.59 16.60 -7.97
N GLY A 88 -9.24 16.50 -7.99
CA GLY A 88 -8.44 15.91 -6.93
C GLY A 88 -8.04 14.45 -7.17
N TYR A 89 -8.42 13.86 -8.31
CA TYR A 89 -8.06 12.48 -8.64
C TYR A 89 -6.63 12.37 -9.17
N SER A 90 -5.91 11.35 -8.72
CA SER A 90 -4.58 10.99 -9.23
C SER A 90 -4.40 9.48 -9.22
N MET A 91 -3.36 8.97 -9.90
CA MET A 91 -3.05 7.55 -9.89
C MET A 91 -1.57 7.32 -9.59
N THR A 92 -1.30 6.66 -8.48
CA THR A 92 0.07 6.25 -8.06
C THR A 92 0.25 4.74 -8.07
N VAL A 93 -0.84 3.99 -8.25
CA VAL A 93 -0.94 2.53 -8.20
C VAL A 93 -0.25 1.87 -9.40
N ALA A 94 0.40 0.72 -9.20
CA ALA A 94 0.74 -0.17 -10.30
C ALA A 94 -0.52 -0.93 -10.76
N PRO A 95 -0.80 -1.06 -12.07
CA PRO A 95 -1.88 -1.91 -12.55
C PRO A 95 -1.68 -3.37 -12.14
N LEU A 96 -2.79 -4.11 -12.03
CA LEU A 96 -2.82 -5.56 -11.88
C LEU A 96 -3.44 -6.16 -13.14
N VAL A 97 -2.86 -7.24 -13.66
CA VAL A 97 -3.53 -8.03 -14.71
C VAL A 97 -4.12 -9.29 -14.10
N ALA A 98 -5.43 -9.47 -14.23
CA ALA A 98 -6.16 -10.61 -13.71
C ALA A 98 -7.18 -11.10 -14.75
N ASP A 99 -7.12 -12.40 -15.09
CA ASP A 99 -8.02 -13.05 -16.06
C ASP A 99 -8.20 -12.27 -17.39
N GLY A 100 -7.08 -11.69 -17.91
CA GLY A 100 -7.09 -10.94 -19.17
C GLY A 100 -7.67 -9.51 -19.07
N VAL A 101 -7.87 -8.98 -17.87
CA VAL A 101 -8.31 -7.60 -17.61
C VAL A 101 -7.19 -6.83 -16.90
N VAL A 102 -6.94 -5.60 -17.31
CA VAL A 102 -6.05 -4.66 -16.61
C VAL A 102 -6.88 -3.93 -15.57
N LEU A 103 -6.54 -4.08 -14.29
CA LEU A 103 -7.22 -3.41 -13.19
C LEU A 103 -6.37 -2.25 -12.68
N THR A 104 -7.03 -1.16 -12.35
CA THR A 104 -6.41 0.03 -11.77
C THR A 104 -7.22 0.59 -10.62
N GLY A 105 -6.54 1.12 -9.62
CA GLY A 105 -7.13 1.89 -8.54
C GLY A 105 -6.97 3.38 -8.74
N ILE A 106 -7.46 4.17 -7.79
CA ILE A 106 -7.45 5.64 -7.81
C ILE A 106 -6.97 6.20 -6.46
N SER A 107 -6.33 7.36 -6.47
CA SER A 107 -5.93 8.15 -5.30
C SER A 107 -6.74 9.45 -5.24
N GLY A 108 -6.74 10.13 -4.09
CA GLY A 108 -7.34 11.46 -3.94
C GLY A 108 -8.32 11.59 -2.77
N ALA A 109 -8.34 10.65 -1.82
CA ALA A 109 -9.25 10.73 -0.65
C ALA A 109 -9.11 12.04 0.10
N GLU A 110 -7.89 12.57 0.23
CA GLU A 110 -7.55 13.84 0.90
C GLU A 110 -8.07 15.08 0.16
N PHE A 111 -8.53 14.91 -1.07
CA PHE A 111 -9.14 15.97 -1.89
C PHE A 111 -10.66 15.82 -2.02
N GLY A 112 -11.28 14.95 -1.21
CA GLY A 112 -12.73 14.73 -1.23
C GLY A 112 -13.22 14.06 -2.51
N THR A 113 -12.47 13.08 -3.01
CA THR A 113 -12.88 12.27 -4.16
C THR A 113 -13.71 11.06 -3.73
N ARG A 114 -14.40 10.43 -4.66
CA ARG A 114 -15.08 9.14 -4.48
C ARG A 114 -14.22 8.04 -5.10
N GLY A 115 -13.72 7.11 -4.28
CA GLY A 115 -12.85 6.02 -4.71
C GLY A 115 -13.52 5.00 -5.63
N PHE A 116 -12.71 4.34 -6.45
CA PHE A 116 -13.16 3.27 -7.35
C PHE A 116 -12.02 2.35 -7.79
N ILE A 117 -12.40 1.21 -8.38
CA ILE A 117 -11.52 0.29 -9.10
C ILE A 117 -12.09 0.16 -10.51
N ASP A 118 -11.22 0.26 -11.52
CA ASP A 118 -11.58 0.12 -12.94
C ASP A 118 -10.98 -1.13 -13.56
N GLY A 119 -11.71 -1.74 -14.48
CA GLY A 119 -11.24 -2.78 -15.39
C GLY A 119 -11.15 -2.26 -16.83
N TRP A 120 -10.05 -2.60 -17.52
CA TRP A 120 -9.72 -2.15 -18.86
C TRP A 120 -9.36 -3.32 -19.78
N ASP A 121 -9.77 -3.23 -21.03
CA ASP A 121 -9.35 -4.16 -22.08
C ASP A 121 -7.85 -3.95 -22.40
N PRO A 122 -6.98 -4.97 -22.27
CA PRO A 122 -5.54 -4.80 -22.46
C PRO A 122 -5.14 -4.51 -23.93
N ALA A 123 -5.96 -4.87 -24.90
CA ALA A 123 -5.66 -4.67 -26.31
C ALA A 123 -5.98 -3.24 -26.77
N THR A 124 -7.09 -2.70 -26.31
CA THR A 124 -7.67 -1.46 -26.85
C THR A 124 -7.70 -0.29 -25.87
N GLY A 125 -7.54 -0.55 -24.56
CA GLY A 125 -7.75 0.46 -23.50
C GLY A 125 -9.21 0.72 -23.20
N LYS A 126 -10.16 0.01 -23.83
CA LYS A 126 -11.59 0.20 -23.58
C LYS A 126 -11.90 -0.02 -22.09
N HIS A 127 -12.56 0.94 -21.46
CA HIS A 127 -13.11 0.79 -20.12
C HIS A 127 -14.22 -0.28 -20.13
N LEU A 128 -14.09 -1.28 -19.27
CA LEU A 128 -15.00 -2.43 -19.18
C LEU A 128 -16.01 -2.27 -18.07
N TRP A 129 -15.55 -1.89 -16.88
CA TRP A 129 -16.38 -1.73 -15.70
C TRP A 129 -15.70 -0.82 -14.66
N ARG A 130 -16.53 -0.23 -13.78
CA ARG A 130 -16.10 0.49 -12.57
C ARG A 130 -16.85 -0.04 -11.37
N THR A 131 -16.12 -0.29 -10.28
CA THR A 131 -16.66 -0.59 -8.96
C THR A 131 -16.36 0.56 -8.02
N ASN A 132 -17.37 1.31 -7.62
CA ASN A 132 -17.21 2.37 -6.64
C ASN A 132 -16.95 1.75 -5.26
N THR A 133 -15.97 2.29 -4.53
CA THR A 133 -15.62 1.84 -3.17
C THR A 133 -16.40 2.57 -2.09
N VAL A 134 -17.05 3.67 -2.46
CA VAL A 134 -18.01 4.40 -1.64
C VAL A 134 -19.35 4.33 -2.37
N PRO A 135 -20.32 3.55 -1.89
CA PRO A 135 -21.60 3.38 -2.57
C PRO A 135 -22.49 4.62 -2.49
N SER A 136 -23.33 4.83 -3.51
CA SER A 136 -24.46 5.77 -3.45
C SER A 136 -25.61 5.19 -2.60
N PRO A 137 -26.60 6.00 -2.18
CA PRO A 137 -27.66 5.55 -1.29
C PRO A 137 -28.51 4.37 -1.81
N ASP A 138 -28.55 4.18 -3.12
CA ASP A 138 -29.27 3.10 -3.80
C ASP A 138 -28.42 1.85 -4.08
N GLU A 139 -27.10 1.92 -3.81
CA GLU A 139 -26.17 0.79 -3.91
C GLU A 139 -26.05 0.06 -2.55
N PRO A 140 -25.74 -1.26 -2.52
CA PRO A 140 -25.50 -1.99 -1.28
C PRO A 140 -24.42 -1.33 -0.42
N GLY A 141 -24.73 -1.07 0.87
CA GLY A 141 -23.84 -0.35 1.80
C GLY A 141 -24.01 1.17 1.79
N GLY A 142 -24.80 1.73 0.89
CA GLY A 142 -25.06 3.17 0.82
C GLY A 142 -25.81 3.72 2.03
N ASP A 143 -26.56 2.89 2.74
CA ASP A 143 -27.23 3.20 4.00
C ASP A 143 -26.27 3.48 5.17
N THR A 144 -24.99 3.13 5.01
CA THR A 144 -23.93 3.42 5.99
C THR A 144 -23.36 4.82 5.86
N TRP A 145 -23.83 5.61 4.88
CA TRP A 145 -23.46 7.00 4.64
C TRP A 145 -24.66 7.91 4.87
N LYS A 146 -24.46 9.03 5.58
CA LYS A 146 -25.54 9.95 5.86
C LYS A 146 -25.60 11.09 4.84
N GLY A 147 -26.76 11.29 4.24
CA GLY A 147 -26.98 12.37 3.27
C GLY A 147 -26.03 12.26 2.07
N ASP A 148 -25.41 13.36 1.71
CA ASP A 148 -24.52 13.47 0.54
C ASP A 148 -23.03 13.22 0.85
N THR A 149 -22.69 12.77 2.07
CA THR A 149 -21.29 12.58 2.49
C THR A 149 -20.56 11.54 1.65
N TRP A 150 -21.26 10.59 1.05
CA TRP A 150 -20.72 9.57 0.14
C TRP A 150 -20.06 10.18 -1.12
N LYS A 151 -20.51 11.37 -1.58
CA LYS A 151 -19.97 12.02 -2.77
C LYS A 151 -18.50 12.41 -2.63
N LEU A 152 -18.08 12.70 -1.39
CA LEU A 152 -16.73 13.12 -1.01
C LEU A 152 -16.08 12.10 -0.07
N GLY A 153 -16.56 10.84 -0.11
CA GLY A 153 -16.36 9.85 0.93
C GLY A 153 -14.98 9.19 0.98
N GLY A 154 -14.03 9.55 0.12
CA GLY A 154 -12.70 8.95 0.09
C GLY A 154 -12.73 7.53 -0.46
N GLY A 155 -12.19 6.55 0.29
CA GLY A 155 -12.17 5.15 -0.14
C GLY A 155 -11.23 4.89 -1.31
N SER A 156 -10.09 5.57 -1.37
CA SER A 156 -9.09 5.42 -2.43
C SER A 156 -8.50 4.01 -2.48
N THR A 157 -7.92 3.65 -3.63
CA THR A 157 -7.44 2.30 -3.97
C THR A 157 -6.02 2.35 -4.53
N TRP A 158 -5.17 3.14 -3.87
CA TRP A 158 -3.88 3.60 -4.35
C TRP A 158 -2.73 2.58 -4.24
N ILE A 159 -2.98 1.39 -3.68
CA ILE A 159 -2.06 0.24 -3.69
C ILE A 159 -2.68 -0.89 -4.53
N THR A 160 -1.82 -1.63 -5.22
CA THR A 160 -2.20 -2.74 -6.09
C THR A 160 -2.78 -3.91 -5.29
N GLY A 161 -3.91 -4.45 -5.75
CA GLY A 161 -4.52 -5.65 -5.19
C GLY A 161 -3.77 -6.94 -5.52
N SER A 162 -4.28 -8.07 -5.03
CA SER A 162 -3.75 -9.41 -5.30
C SER A 162 -4.77 -10.25 -6.08
N PHE A 163 -4.29 -11.11 -6.97
CA PHE A 163 -5.12 -12.02 -7.76
C PHE A 163 -4.90 -13.47 -7.37
N ASP A 164 -5.96 -14.19 -7.10
CA ASP A 164 -5.98 -15.63 -6.93
C ASP A 164 -6.56 -16.28 -8.19
N PRO A 165 -5.72 -16.90 -9.05
CA PRO A 165 -6.18 -17.52 -10.28
C PRO A 165 -7.03 -18.79 -10.03
N GLU A 166 -6.87 -19.46 -8.87
CA GLU A 166 -7.60 -20.66 -8.55
C GLU A 166 -9.09 -20.37 -8.30
N SER A 167 -9.39 -19.31 -7.53
CA SER A 167 -10.76 -18.87 -7.26
C SER A 167 -11.26 -17.82 -8.25
N ASN A 168 -10.41 -17.40 -9.19
CA ASN A 168 -10.65 -16.26 -10.09
C ASN A 168 -11.15 -15.04 -9.32
N THR A 169 -10.38 -14.61 -8.31
CA THR A 169 -10.78 -13.54 -7.40
C THR A 169 -9.64 -12.53 -7.23
N VAL A 170 -9.98 -11.26 -7.34
CA VAL A 170 -9.10 -10.14 -6.99
C VAL A 170 -9.45 -9.64 -5.60
N TYR A 171 -8.44 -9.47 -4.76
CA TYR A 171 -8.57 -8.86 -3.43
C TYR A 171 -7.94 -7.47 -3.48
N TRP A 172 -8.74 -6.44 -3.16
CA TRP A 172 -8.27 -5.06 -3.23
C TRP A 172 -8.54 -4.33 -1.92
N GLY A 173 -7.50 -3.71 -1.35
CA GLY A 173 -7.60 -2.91 -0.14
C GLY A 173 -8.13 -1.52 -0.41
N ILE A 174 -9.01 -1.04 0.45
CA ILE A 174 -9.71 0.25 0.33
C ILE A 174 -9.21 1.20 1.41
N GLY A 175 -8.91 2.43 1.01
CA GLY A 175 -8.39 3.48 1.86
C GLY A 175 -9.41 4.09 2.82
N ASN A 176 -8.95 5.11 3.50
CA ASN A 176 -9.66 5.86 4.53
C ASN A 176 -10.93 6.54 3.99
N PRO A 177 -11.93 6.78 4.85
CA PRO A 177 -13.03 7.67 4.51
C PRO A 177 -12.59 9.15 4.56
N GLY A 178 -13.18 9.99 3.72
CA GLY A 178 -12.99 11.43 3.68
C GLY A 178 -14.19 12.23 4.20
N PRO A 179 -13.98 13.37 4.91
CA PRO A 179 -12.72 13.81 5.55
C PRO A 179 -12.39 12.98 6.78
N PHE A 180 -11.20 13.16 7.41
CA PHE A 180 -10.82 12.44 8.64
C PHE A 180 -11.73 12.76 9.83
N ASN A 181 -12.35 13.94 9.84
CA ASN A 181 -13.39 14.26 10.84
C ASN A 181 -14.60 13.32 10.69
N ALA A 182 -14.62 12.26 11.49
CA ALA A 182 -15.66 11.23 11.44
C ALA A 182 -17.05 11.75 11.88
N ALA A 183 -17.14 12.83 12.66
CA ALA A 183 -18.41 13.40 13.12
C ALA A 183 -19.28 13.93 11.97
N VAL A 184 -18.67 14.38 10.86
CA VAL A 184 -19.43 14.91 9.71
C VAL A 184 -19.97 13.82 8.78
N ARG A 185 -19.53 12.56 8.97
CA ARG A 185 -19.94 11.39 8.16
C ARG A 185 -20.32 10.19 9.04
N PRO A 186 -21.34 10.31 9.90
CA PRO A 186 -21.76 9.22 10.78
C PRO A 186 -22.20 7.98 9.99
N GLY A 187 -22.05 6.81 10.61
CA GLY A 187 -22.27 5.48 10.03
C GLY A 187 -20.97 4.74 9.80
N ASP A 188 -21.03 3.48 9.39
CA ASP A 188 -19.83 2.63 9.19
C ASP A 188 -18.98 3.05 7.98
N ASN A 189 -19.54 3.82 7.05
CA ASN A 189 -18.88 4.32 5.85
C ASN A 189 -18.31 3.20 4.95
N LEU A 190 -19.14 2.20 4.65
CA LEU A 190 -18.75 1.13 3.72
C LEU A 190 -18.44 1.73 2.32
N TYR A 191 -17.44 1.23 1.62
CA TYR A 191 -16.50 0.14 1.96
C TYR A 191 -15.11 0.67 2.31
N THR A 192 -15.01 1.83 2.93
CA THR A 192 -13.72 2.40 3.35
C THR A 192 -13.06 1.51 4.41
N CYS A 193 -11.74 1.57 4.52
CA CYS A 193 -10.93 0.74 5.43
C CYS A 193 -11.27 -0.75 5.36
N SER A 194 -11.46 -1.28 4.15
CA SER A 194 -11.92 -2.66 3.90
C SER A 194 -11.01 -3.39 2.92
N VAL A 195 -11.19 -4.70 2.82
CA VAL A 195 -10.80 -5.48 1.65
C VAL A 195 -12.06 -5.88 0.88
N LEU A 196 -12.02 -5.76 -0.45
CA LEU A 196 -13.05 -6.25 -1.36
C LEU A 196 -12.53 -7.46 -2.12
N ALA A 197 -13.32 -8.52 -2.20
CA ALA A 197 -13.11 -9.64 -3.11
C ALA A 197 -13.97 -9.45 -4.34
N LEU A 198 -13.35 -9.33 -5.51
CA LEU A 198 -14.02 -8.96 -6.76
C LEU A 198 -13.83 -10.04 -7.83
N ASP A 199 -14.83 -10.18 -8.69
CA ASP A 199 -14.68 -10.86 -9.96
C ASP A 199 -13.90 -9.96 -10.94
N PRO A 200 -12.76 -10.40 -11.51
CA PRO A 200 -11.91 -9.55 -12.34
C PRO A 200 -12.56 -9.12 -13.66
N LYS A 201 -13.49 -9.92 -14.22
CA LYS A 201 -14.14 -9.60 -15.52
C LYS A 201 -15.28 -8.61 -15.40
N THR A 202 -15.95 -8.60 -14.26
CA THR A 202 -17.18 -7.82 -14.10
C THR A 202 -17.09 -6.73 -13.03
N GLY A 203 -16.06 -6.75 -12.19
CA GLY A 203 -15.93 -5.90 -11.01
C GLY A 203 -16.93 -6.21 -9.91
N LYS A 204 -17.77 -7.24 -10.05
CA LYS A 204 -18.77 -7.59 -9.05
C LYS A 204 -18.13 -8.06 -7.76
N MET A 205 -18.55 -7.48 -6.65
CA MET A 205 -18.09 -7.86 -5.32
C MET A 205 -18.68 -9.21 -4.92
N LYS A 206 -17.81 -10.13 -4.51
CA LYS A 206 -18.15 -11.45 -3.97
C LYS A 206 -18.38 -11.40 -2.46
N TRP A 207 -17.48 -10.69 -1.76
CA TRP A 207 -17.55 -10.42 -0.32
C TRP A 207 -16.64 -9.23 0.05
N HIS A 208 -16.81 -8.72 1.26
CA HIS A 208 -15.92 -7.69 1.85
C HIS A 208 -15.69 -7.98 3.33
N PHE A 209 -14.61 -7.38 3.86
CA PHE A 209 -14.36 -7.31 5.30
C PHE A 209 -13.87 -5.90 5.65
N GLN A 210 -14.53 -5.24 6.60
CA GLN A 210 -14.18 -3.89 7.05
C GLN A 210 -13.33 -3.95 8.32
N PHE A 211 -12.10 -3.45 8.26
CA PHE A 211 -11.14 -3.48 9.37
C PHE A 211 -11.38 -2.37 10.40
N SER A 212 -11.82 -1.20 9.97
CA SER A 212 -11.96 -0.01 10.83
C SER A 212 -13.19 0.80 10.41
N PRO A 213 -14.40 0.48 10.92
CA PRO A 213 -15.63 1.23 10.65
C PRO A 213 -15.53 2.67 11.13
N ASN A 214 -16.09 3.64 10.38
CA ASN A 214 -16.12 5.06 10.72
C ASN A 214 -14.75 5.60 11.20
N ASN A 215 -13.69 5.22 10.51
CA ASN A 215 -12.32 5.48 10.94
C ASN A 215 -11.96 6.97 10.93
N PRO A 216 -11.49 7.57 12.07
CA PRO A 216 -11.05 8.96 12.11
C PRO A 216 -9.54 9.13 11.87
N PHE A 217 -8.73 8.06 11.92
CA PHE A 217 -7.28 8.09 12.07
C PHE A 217 -6.49 7.86 10.79
N ASP A 218 -7.12 7.98 9.62
CA ASP A 218 -6.46 7.72 8.34
C ASP A 218 -5.88 6.28 8.23
N TYR A 219 -6.58 5.28 8.81
CA TYR A 219 -6.15 3.89 8.75
C TYR A 219 -6.57 3.21 7.46
N ASP A 220 -5.94 3.62 6.36
CA ASP A 220 -6.06 2.95 5.06
C ASP A 220 -5.88 1.43 5.19
N ALA A 221 -6.78 0.65 4.63
CA ALA A 221 -6.63 -0.80 4.54
C ALA A 221 -6.05 -1.24 3.18
N VAL A 222 -5.30 -0.37 2.53
CA VAL A 222 -4.74 -0.60 1.18
C VAL A 222 -3.49 -1.47 1.16
N ALA A 223 -2.87 -1.76 2.34
CA ALA A 223 -1.70 -2.62 2.39
C ALA A 223 -1.95 -3.93 1.63
N GLU A 224 -0.89 -4.48 1.06
CA GLU A 224 -0.94 -5.68 0.22
C GLU A 224 -1.70 -6.84 0.89
N MET A 225 -2.47 -7.58 0.09
CA MET A 225 -3.18 -8.78 0.51
C MET A 225 -2.31 -9.99 0.17
N VAL A 226 -1.59 -10.54 1.15
CA VAL A 226 -0.75 -11.72 0.94
C VAL A 226 -1.60 -12.97 0.99
N LEU A 227 -1.57 -13.75 -0.08
CA LEU A 227 -2.34 -14.99 -0.22
C LEU A 227 -1.44 -16.18 0.08
N ALA A 228 -1.90 -17.10 0.93
CA ALA A 228 -1.18 -18.33 1.24
C ALA A 228 -2.15 -19.48 1.54
N ASP A 229 -1.61 -20.69 1.52
CA ASP A 229 -2.27 -21.88 2.06
C ASP A 229 -1.58 -22.25 3.37
N MET A 230 -2.36 -22.30 4.45
CA MET A 230 -1.86 -22.52 5.80
C MET A 230 -2.70 -23.58 6.53
N THR A 231 -2.12 -24.16 7.58
CA THR A 231 -2.91 -24.98 8.52
C THR A 231 -3.45 -24.09 9.62
N VAL A 232 -4.76 -23.93 9.69
CA VAL A 232 -5.47 -23.19 10.74
C VAL A 232 -6.32 -24.17 11.54
N GLU A 233 -6.12 -24.25 12.86
CA GLU A 233 -6.81 -25.21 13.74
C GLU A 233 -6.77 -26.66 13.23
N GLY A 234 -5.61 -27.08 12.68
CA GLY A 234 -5.40 -28.42 12.13
C GLY A 234 -6.01 -28.67 10.73
N LYS A 235 -6.57 -27.66 10.06
CA LYS A 235 -7.20 -27.79 8.75
C LYS A 235 -6.44 -26.97 7.69
N PRO A 236 -6.18 -27.53 6.49
CA PRO A 236 -5.70 -26.75 5.36
C PRO A 236 -6.69 -25.64 5.03
N THR A 237 -6.23 -24.41 5.01
CA THR A 237 -7.08 -23.22 4.83
C THR A 237 -6.41 -22.25 3.89
N LYS A 238 -7.19 -21.74 2.94
CA LYS A 238 -6.77 -20.68 2.02
C LYS A 238 -6.91 -19.33 2.72
N VAL A 239 -5.78 -18.70 3.03
CA VAL A 239 -5.79 -17.46 3.82
C VAL A 239 -5.43 -16.24 3.00
N LEU A 240 -5.95 -15.09 3.44
CA LEU A 240 -5.53 -13.76 3.09
C LEU A 240 -4.96 -13.13 4.36
N MET A 241 -3.72 -12.64 4.29
CA MET A 241 -3.04 -11.96 5.38
C MET A 241 -2.87 -10.48 5.08
N ASN A 242 -3.08 -9.65 6.09
CA ASN A 242 -2.91 -8.20 6.00
C ASN A 242 -2.35 -7.64 7.31
N ALA A 243 -1.12 -7.11 7.27
CA ALA A 243 -0.60 -6.27 8.34
C ALA A 243 -1.21 -4.87 8.16
N ASN A 244 -2.33 -4.64 8.81
CA ASN A 244 -3.15 -3.46 8.58
C ASN A 244 -2.56 -2.21 9.23
N ARG A 245 -2.75 -1.07 8.58
CA ARG A 245 -2.32 0.25 9.07
C ARG A 245 -2.85 0.56 10.48
N ASN A 246 -4.00 0.01 10.86
CA ASN A 246 -4.60 0.16 12.17
C ASN A 246 -3.86 -0.55 13.33
N GLY A 247 -2.77 -1.28 13.03
CA GLY A 247 -1.90 -1.93 14.02
C GLY A 247 -2.24 -3.38 14.35
N TYR A 248 -3.27 -3.94 13.73
CA TYR A 248 -3.60 -5.37 13.85
C TYR A 248 -3.16 -6.14 12.62
N PHE A 249 -2.63 -7.34 12.83
CA PHE A 249 -2.38 -8.33 11.80
C PHE A 249 -3.61 -9.22 11.66
N TYR A 250 -4.24 -9.18 10.48
CA TYR A 250 -5.44 -9.95 10.19
C TYR A 250 -5.14 -11.16 9.33
N VAL A 251 -5.81 -12.27 9.63
CA VAL A 251 -5.87 -13.46 8.79
C VAL A 251 -7.34 -13.77 8.51
N LEU A 252 -7.71 -13.77 7.23
CA LEU A 252 -9.05 -14.08 6.76
C LEU A 252 -9.04 -15.38 5.97
N ASP A 253 -10.13 -16.15 6.00
CA ASP A 253 -10.41 -17.15 5.00
C ASP A 253 -10.70 -16.44 3.66
N ARG A 254 -9.79 -16.57 2.67
CA ARG A 254 -9.92 -15.83 1.42
C ARG A 254 -11.07 -16.29 0.54
N THR A 255 -11.70 -17.42 0.86
CA THR A 255 -12.84 -17.94 0.08
C THR A 255 -14.15 -17.23 0.41
N ASN A 256 -14.26 -16.65 1.63
CA ASN A 256 -15.54 -16.12 2.12
C ASN A 256 -15.41 -14.87 3.00
N GLY A 257 -14.17 -14.41 3.31
CA GLY A 257 -13.90 -13.23 4.14
C GLY A 257 -14.04 -13.44 5.65
N LYS A 258 -14.21 -14.69 6.12
CA LYS A 258 -14.32 -14.98 7.55
C LYS A 258 -13.03 -14.64 8.28
N LEU A 259 -13.12 -13.92 9.40
CA LEU A 259 -11.99 -13.63 10.27
C LEU A 259 -11.52 -14.91 10.99
N LEU A 260 -10.22 -15.22 10.85
CA LEU A 260 -9.56 -16.37 11.48
C LEU A 260 -8.64 -15.92 12.63
N ALA A 261 -7.92 -14.81 12.47
CA ALA A 261 -7.10 -14.21 13.51
C ALA A 261 -7.02 -12.69 13.34
N ALA A 262 -6.90 -11.95 14.45
CA ALA A 262 -6.62 -10.53 14.47
C ALA A 262 -5.83 -10.21 15.74
N ASN A 263 -4.55 -9.92 15.61
CA ASN A 263 -3.65 -9.68 16.73
C ASN A 263 -2.86 -8.39 16.54
N PRO A 264 -2.60 -7.60 17.59
CA PRO A 264 -1.77 -6.42 17.47
C PRO A 264 -0.32 -6.85 17.17
N TYR A 265 0.33 -6.20 16.19
CA TYR A 265 1.73 -6.41 15.85
C TYR A 265 2.62 -5.22 16.20
N VAL A 266 1.98 -4.10 16.59
CA VAL A 266 2.58 -2.89 17.16
C VAL A 266 1.75 -2.41 18.34
N LYS A 267 2.18 -1.34 19.02
CA LYS A 267 1.39 -0.71 20.09
C LYS A 267 0.07 -0.16 19.53
N VAL A 268 -1.05 -0.51 20.16
CA VAL A 268 -2.40 -0.07 19.80
C VAL A 268 -3.10 0.46 21.05
N ASN A 269 -3.80 1.60 20.92
CA ASN A 269 -4.63 2.15 22.01
C ASN A 269 -6.03 2.60 21.56
N TRP A 270 -6.30 2.66 20.26
CA TRP A 270 -7.61 3.06 19.70
C TRP A 270 -8.66 1.96 19.86
N ALA A 271 -8.23 0.70 19.97
CA ALA A 271 -9.05 -0.47 20.24
C ALA A 271 -8.33 -1.40 21.22
N SER A 272 -9.07 -2.09 22.07
CA SER A 272 -8.55 -3.08 23.02
C SER A 272 -8.48 -4.51 22.44
N GLY A 273 -9.04 -4.71 21.25
CA GLY A 273 -9.08 -5.98 20.54
C GLY A 273 -10.05 -5.94 19.38
N ILE A 274 -10.14 -7.06 18.67
CA ILE A 274 -11.13 -7.28 17.61
C ILE A 274 -12.08 -8.39 18.07
N ASP A 275 -13.38 -8.14 18.04
CA ASP A 275 -14.39 -9.17 18.29
C ASP A 275 -14.37 -10.22 17.17
N MET A 276 -13.91 -11.43 17.49
CA MET A 276 -13.73 -12.51 16.53
C MET A 276 -15.04 -13.02 15.90
N LYS A 277 -16.20 -12.71 16.50
CA LYS A 277 -17.52 -13.11 15.96
C LYS A 277 -18.03 -12.13 14.90
N THR A 278 -17.82 -10.84 15.16
CA THR A 278 -18.35 -9.77 14.31
C THR A 278 -17.30 -9.17 13.39
N GLY A 279 -16.00 -9.37 13.67
CA GLY A 279 -14.88 -8.72 13.01
C GLY A 279 -14.71 -7.24 13.40
N ARG A 280 -15.53 -6.72 14.30
CA ARG A 280 -15.52 -5.30 14.68
C ARG A 280 -14.48 -5.01 15.76
N PRO A 281 -13.81 -3.85 15.72
CA PRO A 281 -12.93 -3.41 16.80
C PRO A 281 -13.72 -3.14 18.07
N ILE A 282 -13.12 -3.50 19.22
CA ILE A 282 -13.58 -3.14 20.56
C ILE A 282 -12.93 -1.80 20.90
N GLU A 283 -13.59 -0.71 20.49
CA GLU A 283 -13.03 0.63 20.55
C GLU A 283 -12.85 1.12 22.00
N THR A 284 -11.77 1.87 22.23
CA THR A 284 -11.49 2.54 23.51
C THR A 284 -12.04 3.96 23.53
N ASP A 285 -11.86 4.65 24.66
CA ASP A 285 -12.22 6.06 24.78
C ASP A 285 -11.39 6.95 23.84
N VAL A 286 -10.18 6.55 23.45
CA VAL A 286 -9.38 7.28 22.44
C VAL A 286 -10.15 7.48 21.14
N THR A 287 -10.82 6.43 20.63
CA THR A 287 -11.62 6.54 19.41
C THR A 287 -12.89 7.37 19.62
N LYS A 288 -13.57 7.20 20.75
CA LYS A 288 -14.77 7.97 21.09
C LYS A 288 -14.45 9.46 21.22
N ASP A 289 -13.41 9.80 21.97
CA ASP A 289 -12.97 11.18 22.18
C ASP A 289 -12.52 11.84 20.86
N ALA A 290 -11.83 11.10 19.99
CA ALA A 290 -11.47 11.59 18.67
C ALA A 290 -12.69 11.94 17.81
N ARG A 291 -13.74 11.09 17.82
CA ARG A 291 -15.00 11.38 17.11
C ARG A 291 -15.78 12.56 17.71
N GLU A 292 -15.62 12.83 18.99
CA GLU A 292 -16.17 14.02 19.67
C GLU A 292 -15.36 15.29 19.42
N GLY A 293 -14.26 15.20 18.65
CA GLY A 293 -13.41 16.34 18.30
C GLY A 293 -12.38 16.72 19.38
N LYS A 294 -12.21 15.88 20.40
CA LYS A 294 -11.17 16.09 21.43
C LYS A 294 -9.78 15.75 20.83
N LYS A 295 -8.76 16.47 21.30
CA LYS A 295 -7.37 16.10 20.99
C LYS A 295 -7.00 14.82 21.74
N VAL A 296 -6.49 13.83 21.01
CA VAL A 296 -6.06 12.55 21.57
C VAL A 296 -4.65 12.18 21.08
N VAL A 297 -3.97 11.32 21.86
CA VAL A 297 -2.75 10.62 21.42
C VAL A 297 -3.14 9.21 21.01
N VAL A 298 -2.94 8.88 19.75
CA VAL A 298 -3.31 7.59 19.17
C VAL A 298 -2.09 6.76 18.78
N TYR A 299 -2.15 5.47 19.06
CA TYR A 299 -1.19 4.47 18.64
C TYR A 299 -1.90 3.37 17.81
N PRO A 300 -1.36 3.03 16.63
CA PRO A 300 -0.27 3.70 15.93
C PRO A 300 -0.66 5.11 15.45
N SER A 301 0.31 5.89 14.95
CA SER A 301 0.06 7.20 14.33
C SER A 301 -0.81 7.09 13.07
N ILE A 302 -1.11 8.22 12.43
CA ILE A 302 -1.81 8.24 11.13
C ILE A 302 -1.04 7.49 10.02
N LEU A 303 0.28 7.32 10.13
CA LEU A 303 1.04 6.47 9.21
C LEU A 303 0.83 4.97 9.48
N GLY A 304 0.22 4.63 10.61
CA GLY A 304 -0.12 3.27 10.97
C GLY A 304 1.00 2.48 11.65
N GLY A 305 0.74 1.22 11.93
CA GLY A 305 1.74 0.27 12.39
C GLY A 305 2.66 -0.21 11.26
N LYS A 306 2.20 -0.09 10.02
CA LYS A 306 2.84 -0.26 8.72
C LYS A 306 2.08 0.63 7.74
N ASN A 307 2.74 1.12 6.68
CA ASN A 307 2.08 1.91 5.65
C ASN A 307 1.98 1.12 4.33
N TRP A 308 2.47 1.66 3.23
CA TRP A 308 2.36 1.10 1.88
C TRP A 308 3.45 0.07 1.53
N GLU A 309 4.53 0.03 2.29
CA GLU A 309 5.66 -0.87 2.03
C GLU A 309 5.24 -2.34 2.16
N PRO A 310 5.42 -3.19 1.10
CA PRO A 310 4.95 -4.55 1.13
C PRO A 310 5.70 -5.43 2.13
N MET A 311 4.96 -6.26 2.87
CA MET A 311 5.51 -7.37 3.65
C MET A 311 5.78 -8.59 2.77
N SER A 312 6.48 -9.58 3.30
CA SER A 312 6.70 -10.87 2.67
C SER A 312 6.28 -12.00 3.59
N PHE A 313 5.81 -13.11 3.04
CA PHE A 313 5.52 -14.34 3.78
C PHE A 313 6.38 -15.48 3.26
N ASP A 314 6.98 -16.22 4.17
CA ASP A 314 7.76 -17.41 3.83
C ASP A 314 7.03 -18.67 4.33
N PRO A 315 6.53 -19.51 3.42
CA PRO A 315 5.82 -20.73 3.80
C PRO A 315 6.72 -21.79 4.47
N GLN A 316 8.04 -21.69 4.34
CA GLN A 316 8.97 -22.63 5.00
C GLN A 316 9.09 -22.33 6.50
N THR A 317 9.18 -21.05 6.86
CA THR A 317 9.23 -20.62 8.26
C THR A 317 7.84 -20.43 8.87
N GLY A 318 6.81 -20.24 8.04
CA GLY A 318 5.45 -19.86 8.46
C GLY A 318 5.36 -18.42 8.97
N LEU A 319 6.38 -17.58 8.72
CA LEU A 319 6.46 -16.21 9.24
C LEU A 319 6.17 -15.16 8.16
N ALA A 320 5.53 -14.09 8.58
CA ALA A 320 5.43 -12.85 7.82
C ALA A 320 6.53 -11.88 8.26
N TYR A 321 7.21 -11.26 7.31
CA TYR A 321 8.24 -10.25 7.54
C TYR A 321 7.74 -8.89 7.12
N ALA A 322 7.69 -7.94 8.05
CA ALA A 322 7.17 -6.62 7.81
C ALA A 322 8.03 -5.53 8.43
N ASN A 323 8.23 -4.44 7.70
CA ASN A 323 8.70 -3.21 8.29
C ASN A 323 7.56 -2.56 9.07
N THR A 324 7.81 -2.15 10.31
CA THR A 324 6.80 -1.61 11.21
C THR A 324 7.18 -0.24 11.74
N LEU A 325 6.17 0.54 12.15
CA LEU A 325 6.33 1.87 12.72
C LEU A 325 6.02 1.81 14.22
N SER A 326 6.89 2.39 15.05
CA SER A 326 6.85 2.26 16.52
C SER A 326 6.58 3.61 17.22
N PHE A 327 5.76 4.48 16.61
CA PHE A 327 5.41 5.78 17.19
C PHE A 327 3.92 6.09 17.08
N GLY A 328 3.47 6.96 17.99
CA GLY A 328 2.10 7.45 18.03
C GLY A 328 1.90 8.73 17.24
N GLY A 329 0.69 9.25 17.29
CA GLY A 329 0.34 10.52 16.68
C GLY A 329 -0.65 11.31 17.52
N HIS A 330 -0.59 12.63 17.35
CA HIS A 330 -1.62 13.52 17.84
C HIS A 330 -2.73 13.61 16.81
N TYR A 331 -3.96 13.49 17.26
CA TYR A 331 -5.13 13.64 16.43
C TYR A 331 -6.07 14.70 17.03
N LYS A 332 -6.47 15.66 16.21
CA LYS A 332 -7.46 16.69 16.53
C LYS A 332 -8.23 17.03 15.27
N THR A 333 -9.54 16.99 15.33
CA THR A 333 -10.39 17.39 14.21
C THR A 333 -10.37 18.90 14.02
N GLU A 334 -10.51 19.31 12.76
CA GLU A 334 -10.75 20.68 12.35
C GLU A 334 -11.89 20.74 11.33
N PRO A 335 -12.57 21.89 11.20
CA PRO A 335 -13.52 22.10 10.13
C PRO A 335 -12.84 21.96 8.76
N ALA A 336 -13.50 21.29 7.83
CA ALA A 336 -13.07 21.21 6.44
C ALA A 336 -14.18 21.71 5.52
N THR A 337 -13.81 22.56 4.55
CA THR A 337 -14.70 23.02 3.49
C THR A 337 -14.20 22.46 2.18
N TYR A 338 -15.06 21.74 1.48
CA TYR A 338 -14.69 21.15 0.20
C TYR A 338 -14.50 22.22 -0.88
N LYS A 339 -13.39 22.10 -1.61
CA LYS A 339 -13.15 22.79 -2.86
C LYS A 339 -12.36 21.88 -3.78
N ALA A 340 -12.82 21.72 -5.01
CA ALA A 340 -12.19 20.80 -5.97
C ALA A 340 -10.70 21.08 -6.15
N GLY A 341 -9.88 20.02 -6.05
CA GLY A 341 -8.42 20.10 -6.18
C GLY A 341 -7.69 20.72 -4.98
N GLU A 342 -8.37 20.99 -3.86
CA GLU A 342 -7.78 21.45 -2.60
C GLU A 342 -7.93 20.39 -1.50
N TRP A 343 -7.05 20.47 -0.49
CA TRP A 343 -7.06 19.55 0.65
C TRP A 343 -8.37 19.61 1.43
N TYR A 344 -8.98 18.46 1.64
CA TYR A 344 -10.24 18.25 2.37
C TYR A 344 -10.05 17.21 3.47
N VAL A 345 -9.09 17.40 4.38
CA VAL A 345 -8.73 16.40 5.39
C VAL A 345 -9.51 16.52 6.70
N GLY A 346 -9.82 17.72 7.18
CA GLY A 346 -10.60 17.94 8.42
C GLY A 346 -9.84 17.55 9.69
N MET A 347 -8.53 17.72 9.69
CA MET A 347 -7.62 17.38 10.79
C MET A 347 -6.50 18.41 10.89
N ASP A 348 -6.03 18.70 12.09
CA ASP A 348 -4.85 19.51 12.35
C ASP A 348 -3.60 18.74 11.93
N LEU A 349 -2.86 19.26 10.96
CA LEU A 349 -1.64 18.66 10.41
C LEU A 349 -0.36 19.29 10.97
N THR A 350 -0.45 20.22 11.92
CA THR A 350 0.71 20.97 12.42
C THR A 350 1.46 20.27 13.55
N ASP A 351 0.79 19.37 14.28
CA ASP A 351 1.35 18.61 15.40
C ASP A 351 0.92 17.15 15.29
N LEU A 352 1.62 16.39 14.45
CA LEU A 352 1.21 15.03 14.05
C LEU A 352 1.83 13.93 14.88
N TRP A 353 3.00 14.14 15.51
CA TRP A 353 3.83 13.03 15.94
C TRP A 353 4.01 12.96 17.45
N ASP A 354 3.76 11.79 18.02
CA ASP A 354 4.13 11.39 19.38
C ASP A 354 5.32 10.43 19.27
N TRP A 355 6.53 11.01 19.28
CA TRP A 355 7.76 10.25 19.10
C TRP A 355 8.08 9.42 20.35
N PRO A 356 8.82 8.27 20.20
CA PRO A 356 9.34 7.52 21.31
C PRO A 356 10.19 8.39 22.25
N ALA A 357 10.06 8.16 23.56
CA ALA A 357 10.91 8.82 24.54
C ALA A 357 12.39 8.52 24.24
N ASP A 358 13.28 9.46 24.62
CA ASP A 358 14.73 9.31 24.50
C ASP A 358 15.26 9.08 23.07
N ASN A 359 14.51 9.52 22.04
CA ASN A 359 14.83 9.27 20.63
C ASN A 359 15.03 7.79 20.30
N GLY A 360 14.32 6.90 20.99
CA GLY A 360 14.33 5.47 20.71
C GLY A 360 13.98 5.10 19.26
N PRO A 361 14.13 3.83 18.88
CA PRO A 361 13.80 3.36 17.54
C PRO A 361 12.40 3.76 17.10
N ARG A 362 12.27 4.24 15.86
CA ARG A 362 10.99 4.66 15.27
C ARG A 362 10.33 3.57 14.43
N GLY A 363 11.01 2.44 14.24
CA GLY A 363 10.50 1.30 13.51
C GLY A 363 11.34 0.05 13.69
N ASP A 364 10.84 -1.06 13.17
CA ASP A 364 11.49 -2.36 13.25
C ASP A 364 11.25 -3.14 11.95
N LEU A 365 12.17 -4.04 11.58
CA LEU A 365 11.84 -5.17 10.73
C LEU A 365 11.47 -6.33 11.65
N LYS A 366 10.25 -6.86 11.53
CA LYS A 366 9.73 -7.95 12.38
C LYS A 366 9.46 -9.21 11.60
N ALA A 367 9.75 -10.37 12.23
CA ALA A 367 9.22 -11.66 11.82
C ALA A 367 8.04 -12.02 12.73
N ILE A 368 6.87 -12.14 12.16
CA ILE A 368 5.59 -12.24 12.87
C ILE A 368 4.93 -13.58 12.53
N ASP A 369 4.50 -14.33 13.55
CA ASP A 369 3.59 -15.44 13.37
C ASP A 369 2.18 -14.88 13.02
N PRO A 370 1.64 -15.16 11.81
CA PRO A 370 0.39 -14.55 11.37
C PRO A 370 -0.83 -14.91 12.21
N LEU A 371 -0.87 -16.12 12.78
CA LEU A 371 -2.03 -16.61 13.52
C LEU A 371 -2.05 -16.13 14.97
N THR A 372 -0.88 -15.88 15.56
CA THR A 372 -0.78 -15.47 16.97
C THR A 372 -0.38 -14.02 17.16
N GLY A 373 0.11 -13.35 16.13
CA GLY A 373 0.69 -12.01 16.20
C GLY A 373 2.03 -11.93 16.95
N LYS A 374 2.57 -13.07 17.40
CA LYS A 374 3.83 -13.09 18.15
C LYS A 374 5.01 -12.76 17.24
N THR A 375 5.83 -11.82 17.68
CA THR A 375 7.11 -11.52 17.06
C THR A 375 8.11 -12.59 17.46
N LYS A 376 8.73 -13.27 16.48
CA LYS A 376 9.80 -14.25 16.68
C LYS A 376 11.14 -13.56 16.87
N TRP A 377 11.42 -12.57 16.01
CA TRP A 377 12.57 -11.68 16.11
C TRP A 377 12.24 -10.30 15.55
N GLU A 378 13.02 -9.32 15.95
CA GLU A 378 12.93 -7.95 15.43
C GLU A 378 14.32 -7.33 15.25
N ALA A 379 14.45 -6.45 14.27
CA ALA A 379 15.63 -5.66 14.01
C ALA A 379 15.25 -4.17 14.08
N PRO A 380 15.51 -3.51 15.22
CA PRO A 380 15.16 -2.10 15.42
C PRO A 380 15.87 -1.17 14.45
N SER A 381 15.23 -0.04 14.15
CA SER A 381 15.75 1.01 13.26
C SER A 381 15.42 2.39 13.84
N ASP A 382 16.44 3.23 14.03
CA ASP A 382 16.27 4.59 14.56
C ASP A 382 15.39 5.45 13.64
N ILE A 383 15.54 5.27 12.33
CA ILE A 383 14.67 5.83 11.30
C ILE A 383 13.82 4.69 10.74
N PRO A 384 12.50 4.83 10.64
CA PRO A 384 11.66 3.73 10.17
C PRO A 384 12.01 3.34 8.72
N ARG A 385 11.84 2.06 8.42
CA ARG A 385 12.04 1.52 7.08
C ARG A 385 10.76 1.72 6.26
N PHE A 386 10.89 2.27 5.07
CA PHE A 386 9.78 2.43 4.12
C PHE A 386 10.01 1.65 2.81
N SER A 387 10.97 0.74 2.77
CA SER A 387 11.12 -0.22 1.68
C SER A 387 10.18 -1.41 1.82
N GLY A 388 9.89 -2.08 0.73
CA GLY A 388 9.30 -3.42 0.81
C GLY A 388 10.27 -4.44 1.40
N VAL A 389 9.73 -5.58 1.83
CA VAL A 389 10.48 -6.74 2.34
C VAL A 389 10.41 -7.87 1.32
N LEU A 390 11.51 -8.56 1.09
CA LEU A 390 11.60 -9.72 0.22
C LEU A 390 12.17 -10.91 0.98
N SER A 391 11.40 -11.97 1.17
CA SER A 391 11.89 -13.27 1.63
C SER A 391 12.21 -14.20 0.45
N THR A 392 13.21 -15.07 0.62
CA THR A 392 13.63 -16.01 -0.42
C THR A 392 13.62 -17.43 0.11
N ALA A 393 13.44 -18.42 -0.76
CA ALA A 393 13.50 -19.83 -0.39
C ALA A 393 14.87 -20.28 0.15
N GLY A 394 15.91 -19.47 -0.01
CA GLY A 394 17.23 -19.67 0.59
C GLY A 394 17.34 -19.21 2.04
N GLY A 395 16.24 -18.85 2.70
CA GLY A 395 16.22 -18.44 4.10
C GLY A 395 16.79 -17.05 4.36
N VAL A 396 16.71 -16.13 3.36
CA VAL A 396 17.20 -14.76 3.47
C VAL A 396 16.07 -13.76 3.29
N VAL A 397 16.04 -12.75 4.16
CA VAL A 397 15.10 -11.62 4.11
C VAL A 397 15.87 -10.35 3.78
N PHE A 398 15.43 -9.64 2.74
CA PHE A 398 15.99 -8.36 2.31
C PHE A 398 15.07 -7.20 2.68
N SER A 399 15.68 -6.10 3.17
CA SER A 399 14.99 -4.84 3.45
C SER A 399 15.95 -3.66 3.26
N GLY A 400 15.43 -2.50 2.89
CA GLY A 400 16.19 -1.26 2.76
C GLY A 400 15.86 -0.25 3.85
N GLN A 401 16.76 0.71 4.06
CA GLN A 401 16.58 1.83 4.98
C GLN A 401 16.45 3.16 4.23
N LEU A 402 15.80 4.15 4.84
CA LEU A 402 15.73 5.52 4.30
C LEU A 402 17.09 6.22 4.28
N THR A 403 18.07 5.71 5.01
CA THR A 403 19.48 6.16 4.99
C THR A 403 20.33 5.48 3.91
N GLY A 404 19.77 4.53 3.17
CA GLY A 404 20.36 3.92 1.99
C GLY A 404 21.04 2.58 2.19
N GLU A 405 20.98 2.01 3.38
CA GLU A 405 21.47 0.65 3.63
C GLU A 405 20.50 -0.38 3.06
N PHE A 406 20.98 -1.23 2.16
CA PHE A 406 20.29 -2.43 1.72
C PHE A 406 20.84 -3.61 2.51
N GLU A 407 19.99 -4.31 3.22
CA GLU A 407 20.39 -5.30 4.22
C GLU A 407 19.76 -6.66 3.95
N ALA A 408 20.49 -7.71 4.33
CA ALA A 408 20.04 -9.10 4.31
C ALA A 408 20.10 -9.70 5.71
N PHE A 409 19.02 -10.39 6.09
CA PHE A 409 18.88 -11.05 7.39
C PHE A 409 18.60 -12.51 7.21
N ASP A 410 19.06 -13.34 8.16
CA ASP A 410 18.65 -14.72 8.28
C ASP A 410 17.16 -14.78 8.65
N ALA A 411 16.38 -15.52 7.89
CA ALA A 411 14.92 -15.54 8.01
C ALA A 411 14.44 -16.15 9.34
N ASP A 412 15.20 -17.09 9.92
CA ASP A 412 14.83 -17.78 11.13
C ASP A 412 15.23 -17.02 12.41
N SER A 413 16.43 -16.43 12.42
CA SER A 413 17.03 -15.81 13.61
C SER A 413 17.02 -14.29 13.63
N GLY A 414 16.79 -13.62 12.48
CA GLY A 414 16.93 -12.18 12.36
C GLY A 414 18.37 -11.65 12.38
N LYS A 415 19.37 -12.55 12.37
CA LYS A 415 20.77 -12.15 12.32
C LYS A 415 21.07 -11.44 11.01
N LYS A 416 21.63 -10.22 11.07
CA LYS A 416 22.12 -9.52 9.89
C LYS A 416 23.30 -10.28 9.26
N LEU A 417 23.13 -10.66 7.99
CA LEU A 417 24.09 -11.43 7.21
C LEU A 417 24.96 -10.53 6.31
N TRP A 418 24.37 -9.47 5.77
CA TRP A 418 25.02 -8.60 4.79
C TRP A 418 24.39 -7.21 4.76
N GLN A 419 25.16 -6.24 4.31
CA GLN A 419 24.72 -4.85 4.12
C GLN A 419 25.51 -4.18 3.01
N PHE A 420 24.84 -3.30 2.26
CA PHE A 420 25.45 -2.46 1.24
C PHE A 420 24.85 -1.05 1.28
N GLN A 421 25.69 -0.01 1.20
CA GLN A 421 25.25 1.39 1.14
C GLN A 421 25.00 1.81 -0.30
N THR A 422 23.75 2.17 -0.64
CA THR A 422 23.35 2.58 -2.00
C THR A 422 23.53 4.07 -2.29
N GLY A 423 23.76 4.86 -1.26
CA GLY A 423 24.01 6.32 -1.35
C GLY A 423 22.75 7.19 -1.34
N SER A 424 21.55 6.62 -1.39
CA SER A 424 20.28 7.34 -1.23
C SER A 424 19.26 6.43 -0.52
N GLY A 425 18.17 6.98 -0.02
CA GLY A 425 17.12 6.23 0.68
C GLY A 425 16.53 5.11 -0.19
N ILE A 426 16.12 4.02 0.46
CA ILE A 426 15.48 2.90 -0.22
C ILE A 426 14.01 2.86 0.19
N GLU A 427 13.12 3.15 -0.77
CA GLU A 427 11.67 3.05 -0.62
C GLU A 427 11.08 2.01 -1.59
N GLY A 428 11.87 1.57 -2.56
CA GLY A 428 11.49 0.54 -3.51
C GLY A 428 11.43 -0.85 -2.88
N GLN A 429 10.55 -1.70 -3.42
CA GLN A 429 10.51 -3.12 -3.07
C GLN A 429 11.66 -3.86 -3.74
N PRO A 430 12.46 -4.66 -3.01
CA PRO A 430 13.42 -5.58 -3.61
C PRO A 430 12.73 -6.62 -4.49
N VAL A 431 13.35 -6.98 -5.60
CA VAL A 431 12.90 -8.05 -6.50
C VAL A 431 14.02 -9.04 -6.74
N THR A 432 13.67 -10.31 -6.94
CA THR A 432 14.64 -11.36 -7.24
C THR A 432 14.25 -12.12 -8.49
N TRP A 433 15.27 -12.59 -9.24
CA TRP A 433 15.10 -13.48 -10.40
C TRP A 433 16.32 -14.36 -10.59
N GLN A 434 16.17 -15.41 -11.36
CA GLN A 434 17.28 -16.26 -11.78
C GLN A 434 17.50 -16.12 -13.29
N GLN A 435 18.75 -16.00 -13.72
CA GLN A 435 19.17 -15.96 -15.10
C GLN A 435 20.51 -16.67 -15.27
N ASP A 436 20.63 -17.55 -16.26
CA ASP A 436 21.85 -18.32 -16.55
C ASP A 436 22.42 -19.08 -15.32
N GLY A 437 21.53 -19.59 -14.43
CA GLY A 437 21.91 -20.28 -13.19
C GLY A 437 22.34 -19.36 -12.04
N VAL A 438 22.41 -18.06 -12.24
CA VAL A 438 22.76 -17.07 -11.20
C VAL A 438 21.50 -16.43 -10.67
N GLN A 439 21.38 -16.34 -9.32
CA GLN A 439 20.34 -15.56 -8.67
C GLN A 439 20.75 -14.10 -8.54
N TYR A 440 19.85 -13.22 -8.90
CA TYR A 440 19.99 -11.77 -8.79
C TYR A 440 18.97 -11.20 -7.82
N VAL A 441 19.35 -10.12 -7.15
CA VAL A 441 18.45 -9.28 -6.36
C VAL A 441 18.64 -7.84 -6.80
N ALA A 442 17.56 -7.11 -7.02
CA ALA A 442 17.62 -5.70 -7.37
C ALA A 442 16.74 -4.85 -6.47
N VAL A 443 17.17 -3.61 -6.26
CA VAL A 443 16.43 -2.59 -5.52
C VAL A 443 16.64 -1.22 -6.15
N THR A 444 15.60 -0.41 -6.15
CA THR A 444 15.70 1.02 -6.50
C THR A 444 16.07 1.82 -5.26
N SER A 445 17.01 2.75 -5.43
CA SER A 445 17.44 3.68 -4.39
C SER A 445 17.15 5.10 -4.87
N GLY A 446 16.35 5.82 -4.14
CA GLY A 446 15.91 7.19 -4.36
C GLY A 446 15.09 7.62 -3.15
N TYR A 447 15.21 8.88 -2.80
CA TYR A 447 14.65 9.45 -1.58
C TYR A 447 13.40 10.28 -1.89
N GLY A 448 12.36 10.11 -1.10
CA GLY A 448 11.07 10.80 -1.24
C GLY A 448 10.02 10.22 -0.28
N GLY A 449 8.75 10.34 -0.63
CA GLY A 449 7.64 9.73 0.10
C GLY A 449 7.19 10.47 1.36
N VAL A 450 6.13 9.94 1.98
CA VAL A 450 5.39 10.61 3.04
C VAL A 450 6.21 10.89 4.30
N TYR A 451 7.03 9.96 4.75
CA TYR A 451 7.84 10.16 5.95
C TYR A 451 8.87 11.29 5.73
N SER A 452 9.55 11.27 4.59
CA SER A 452 10.53 12.28 4.22
C SER A 452 9.95 13.69 4.11
N LEU A 453 8.69 13.79 3.68
CA LEU A 453 8.00 15.08 3.48
C LEU A 453 7.41 15.64 4.78
N PHE A 454 6.91 14.79 5.66
CA PHE A 454 6.08 15.22 6.80
C PHE A 454 6.70 14.96 8.18
N ALA A 455 7.70 14.06 8.30
CA ALA A 455 8.25 13.71 9.62
C ALA A 455 9.16 14.77 10.22
N GLY A 456 9.74 15.65 9.40
CA GLY A 456 10.71 16.65 9.87
C GLY A 456 11.96 16.03 10.52
N ASP A 457 12.33 14.81 10.13
CA ASP A 457 13.47 14.09 10.71
C ASP A 457 14.78 14.62 10.15
N GLU A 458 15.48 15.43 10.94
CA GLU A 458 16.75 16.09 10.56
C GLU A 458 17.84 15.09 10.16
N ARG A 459 17.79 13.84 10.62
CA ARG A 459 18.73 12.78 10.24
C ARG A 459 18.70 12.47 8.75
N LEU A 460 17.55 12.71 8.11
CA LEU A 460 17.36 12.53 6.67
C LEU A 460 17.85 13.72 5.82
N ALA A 461 18.11 14.88 6.43
CA ALA A 461 18.52 16.08 5.70
C ALA A 461 19.83 15.91 4.91
N LYS A 462 20.65 14.93 5.28
CA LYS A 462 21.93 14.61 4.61
C LYS A 462 21.79 13.48 3.57
N VAL A 463 20.63 12.87 3.43
CA VAL A 463 20.40 11.80 2.45
C VAL A 463 20.19 12.42 1.07
N PRO A 464 21.03 12.11 0.07
CA PRO A 464 20.88 12.67 -1.27
C PRO A 464 19.56 12.19 -1.92
N PRO A 465 18.90 12.97 -2.79
CA PRO A 465 17.66 12.55 -3.45
C PRO A 465 17.82 11.29 -4.31
N GLY A 466 19.00 11.02 -4.86
CA GLY A 466 19.33 9.77 -5.54
C GLY A 466 18.57 9.55 -6.84
N GLY A 467 18.45 8.30 -7.21
CA GLY A 467 17.76 7.81 -8.41
C GLY A 467 18.61 6.75 -9.13
N SER A 468 18.87 5.61 -8.49
CA SER A 468 19.65 4.50 -9.03
C SER A 468 18.93 3.17 -8.90
N LEU A 469 19.28 2.24 -9.78
CA LEU A 469 18.92 0.83 -9.71
C LEU A 469 20.18 0.04 -9.38
N TRP A 470 20.15 -0.66 -8.27
CA TRP A 470 21.23 -1.56 -7.85
C TRP A 470 20.83 -3.01 -8.14
N VAL A 471 21.76 -3.76 -8.72
CA VAL A 471 21.58 -5.20 -9.01
C VAL A 471 22.74 -5.96 -8.40
N PHE A 472 22.43 -6.93 -7.58
CA PHE A 472 23.38 -7.80 -6.90
C PHE A 472 23.25 -9.23 -7.43
N ALA A 473 24.38 -9.92 -7.51
CA ALA A 473 24.42 -11.32 -7.89
C ALA A 473 25.05 -12.14 -6.77
N VAL A 474 24.51 -13.32 -6.51
CA VAL A 474 25.14 -14.29 -5.62
C VAL A 474 26.33 -14.91 -6.35
N LYS A 475 27.55 -14.73 -5.83
CA LYS A 475 28.72 -15.50 -6.30
C LYS A 475 28.68 -16.88 -5.64
N ASN A 476 28.74 -17.92 -6.47
CA ASN A 476 29.00 -19.29 -6.04
C ASN A 476 30.45 -19.43 -5.59
#